data_988f7a0d9c1d019f538ea7cb3abe6c81
#
_entry.id   988f7a0d9c1d019f538ea7cb3abe6c81
#
_cell.length_a   1.000
_cell.length_b   1.000
_cell.length_c   1.000
_cell.angle_alpha   90.00
_cell.angle_beta   90.00
_cell.angle_gamma   90.00
#
_symmetry.space_group_name_H-M   'P 1'
#
loop_
_entity.id
_entity.type
_entity.pdbx_description
1 polymer ?
#
loop_
_entity_poly.entity_id
_entity_poly.type
_entity_poly.pdbx_seq_one_letter_code
_entity_poly.pdbx_strand_id
1 'polypeptide(L)'
;VPGCNPLASPGTGLPGCVQQAITDAPLTSAKIDFVAPSFEWPESEVLNLTYTRDLSDTLQLEATYLWSKQEEALYKIVDGSPLVGDQPQVPTLTAPDGRPIYNQTGYRTYKAGLYNDCCGTREVFSLALSKSFNDGDGKFTVSYTNQNIDELSGMTSSTSNSNFGKTGAIDYNNRKAMRSIYETEHRLLAALSSTHYFLGEDSPTTFTLVFERKSGLPGYVTFDTFERTVGDYQSEAFGYDHNLNDDSSALLYIPTGVNDPIICWSRNCGDEGSPAAIARAEEVINLLHNVYGLSEYAGSIQPRGSFNYPWQSSLDFKITQVLPGFRADDEVIITLGIENLLNLID
;
A
#
# COMPACT_ATOMS: atom_id res chain seq x y z
N VAL A 1 5.93 9.87 37.12
CA VAL A 1 5.63 10.76 38.28
C VAL A 1 6.00 10.00 39.53
N PRO A 2 7.02 10.46 40.32
CA PRO A 2 7.40 9.77 41.54
C PRO A 2 6.19 9.67 42.51
N GLY A 3 5.93 8.44 43.01
CA GLY A 3 4.80 8.20 43.93
C GLY A 3 3.44 7.92 43.27
N CYS A 4 3.34 7.95 41.95
CA CYS A 4 2.12 7.61 41.25
C CYS A 4 1.99 6.09 41.06
N ASN A 5 0.93 5.49 41.59
CA ASN A 5 0.58 4.11 41.36
C ASN A 5 -0.42 4.05 40.19
N PRO A 6 0.00 3.65 38.97
CA PRO A 6 -0.89 3.60 37.82
C PRO A 6 -1.97 2.51 37.93
N LEU A 7 -1.84 1.57 38.87
CA LEU A 7 -2.78 0.49 39.11
C LEU A 7 -3.78 0.78 40.26
N ALA A 8 -3.72 1.96 40.89
CA ALA A 8 -4.55 2.28 42.05
C ALA A 8 -6.05 2.43 41.74
N SER A 9 -6.44 2.50 40.49
CA SER A 9 -7.85 2.63 40.07
C SER A 9 -8.17 1.84 38.81
N PRO A 10 -8.07 0.50 38.85
CA PRO A 10 -8.43 -0.31 37.69
C PRO A 10 -9.95 -0.19 37.45
N GLY A 11 -10.33 0.31 36.28
CA GLY A 11 -11.72 0.37 35.81
C GLY A 11 -12.42 1.72 35.94
N THR A 12 -11.77 2.77 36.45
CA THR A 12 -12.41 4.12 36.63
C THR A 12 -11.74 5.23 35.80
N GLY A 13 -10.96 4.90 34.78
CA GLY A 13 -10.21 5.87 33.98
C GLY A 13 -8.77 6.06 34.45
N LEU A 14 -8.11 7.10 33.97
CA LEU A 14 -6.71 7.39 34.33
C LEU A 14 -6.60 7.73 35.83
N PRO A 15 -5.60 7.17 36.55
CA PRO A 15 -5.32 7.55 37.94
C PRO A 15 -5.17 9.08 38.11
N GLY A 16 -5.68 9.63 39.19
CA GLY A 16 -5.68 11.08 39.42
C GLY A 16 -4.30 11.74 39.33
N CYS A 17 -3.23 11.02 39.69
CA CYS A 17 -1.86 11.51 39.56
C CYS A 17 -1.39 11.59 38.11
N VAL A 18 -1.88 10.69 37.23
CA VAL A 18 -1.60 10.74 35.78
C VAL A 18 -2.42 11.88 35.17
N GLN A 19 -3.68 12.01 35.59
CA GLN A 19 -4.57 13.09 35.17
C GLN A 19 -3.99 14.45 35.52
N GLN A 20 -3.49 14.62 36.78
CA GLN A 20 -2.81 15.83 37.23
C GLN A 20 -1.53 16.10 36.43
N ALA A 21 -0.70 15.09 36.21
CA ALA A 21 0.52 15.22 35.40
C ALA A 21 0.26 15.65 33.95
N ILE A 22 -0.85 15.17 33.34
CA ILE A 22 -1.30 15.60 32.01
C ILE A 22 -1.77 17.05 32.04
N THR A 23 -2.48 17.46 33.11
CA THR A 23 -2.98 18.83 33.28
C THR A 23 -1.84 19.83 33.53
N ASP A 24 -0.87 19.43 34.32
CA ASP A 24 0.27 20.29 34.71
C ASP A 24 1.42 20.27 33.65
N ALA A 25 1.46 19.27 32.76
CA ALA A 25 2.41 19.27 31.68
C ALA A 25 2.11 20.41 30.70
N PRO A 26 3.11 21.23 30.33
CA PRO A 26 2.88 22.18 29.25
C PRO A 26 2.48 21.38 28.02
N LEU A 27 1.24 21.52 27.57
CA LEU A 27 0.63 20.80 26.42
C LEU A 27 1.36 21.03 25.08
N THR A 28 2.44 21.81 25.11
CA THR A 28 3.20 22.25 23.94
C THR A 28 4.08 21.17 23.31
N SER A 29 4.12 19.93 23.82
CA SER A 29 4.99 18.88 23.26
C SER A 29 4.50 17.44 23.40
N ALA A 30 3.28 17.19 23.84
CA ALA A 30 2.80 15.83 24.04
C ALA A 30 2.10 15.30 22.76
N LYS A 31 2.67 14.29 22.14
CA LYS A 31 1.97 13.44 21.18
C LYS A 31 1.15 12.43 21.98
N ILE A 32 -0.12 12.30 21.68
CA ILE A 32 -1.04 11.40 22.38
C ILE A 32 -1.74 10.53 21.35
N ASP A 33 -1.53 9.23 21.48
CA ASP A 33 -2.23 8.21 20.71
C ASP A 33 -3.26 7.54 21.62
N PHE A 34 -4.45 7.31 21.10
CA PHE A 34 -5.52 6.64 21.84
C PHE A 34 -6.41 5.82 20.90
N VAL A 35 -7.17 4.93 21.48
CA VAL A 35 -8.26 4.23 20.80
C VAL A 35 -9.55 4.98 21.10
N ALA A 36 -10.30 5.35 20.06
CA ALA A 36 -11.58 6.05 20.24
C ALA A 36 -12.54 5.19 21.05
N PRO A 37 -13.34 5.78 21.96
CA PRO A 37 -14.37 5.05 22.71
C PRO A 37 -15.40 4.35 21.82
N SER A 38 -15.60 4.87 20.60
CA SER A 38 -16.47 4.31 19.57
C SER A 38 -15.80 3.24 18.69
N PHE A 39 -14.52 2.92 18.92
CA PHE A 39 -13.80 1.95 18.11
C PHE A 39 -14.33 0.54 18.37
N GLU A 40 -14.63 -0.14 17.29
CA GLU A 40 -14.98 -1.56 17.26
C GLU A 40 -13.95 -2.33 16.44
N TRP A 41 -13.87 -3.65 16.61
CA TRP A 41 -12.99 -4.45 15.77
C TRP A 41 -13.51 -4.44 14.33
N PRO A 42 -12.66 -4.12 13.33
CA PRO A 42 -13.08 -4.07 11.95
C PRO A 42 -13.70 -5.39 11.48
N GLU A 43 -14.83 -5.28 10.81
CA GLU A 43 -15.55 -6.42 10.23
C GLU A 43 -15.30 -6.53 8.73
N SER A 44 -15.40 -7.74 8.19
CA SER A 44 -15.30 -7.98 6.76
C SER A 44 -16.41 -8.93 6.27
N GLU A 45 -16.98 -8.58 5.12
CA GLU A 45 -17.89 -9.44 4.37
C GLU A 45 -17.09 -10.08 3.23
N VAL A 46 -17.21 -11.40 3.05
CA VAL A 46 -16.49 -12.13 2.01
C VAL A 46 -17.42 -13.07 1.26
N LEU A 47 -17.39 -12.96 -0.07
CA LEU A 47 -18.03 -13.92 -0.98
C LEU A 47 -16.94 -14.60 -1.79
N ASN A 48 -16.91 -15.94 -1.76
CA ASN A 48 -16.00 -16.74 -2.58
C ASN A 48 -16.81 -17.77 -3.37
N LEU A 49 -16.67 -17.75 -4.70
CA LEU A 49 -17.30 -18.68 -5.63
C LEU A 49 -16.22 -19.38 -6.44
N THR A 50 -16.18 -20.70 -6.38
CA THR A 50 -15.26 -21.50 -7.20
C THR A 50 -16.06 -22.49 -8.05
N TYR A 51 -15.73 -22.52 -9.34
CA TYR A 51 -16.25 -23.48 -10.30
C TYR A 51 -15.11 -24.33 -10.84
N THR A 52 -15.20 -25.64 -10.67
CA THR A 52 -14.22 -26.60 -11.19
C THR A 52 -14.91 -27.55 -12.15
N ARG A 53 -14.28 -27.81 -13.30
CA ARG A 53 -14.80 -28.73 -14.32
C ARG A 53 -13.66 -29.54 -14.93
N ASP A 54 -13.82 -30.84 -14.94
CA ASP A 54 -13.00 -31.74 -15.73
C ASP A 54 -13.48 -31.68 -17.20
N LEU A 55 -12.62 -31.19 -18.08
CA LEU A 55 -12.88 -31.11 -19.53
C LEU A 55 -12.52 -32.43 -20.23
N SER A 56 -11.62 -33.21 -19.61
CA SER A 56 -11.27 -34.57 -19.95
C SER A 56 -10.63 -35.24 -18.72
N ASP A 57 -10.31 -36.53 -18.84
CA ASP A 57 -9.64 -37.29 -17.76
C ASP A 57 -8.29 -36.68 -17.31
N THR A 58 -7.69 -35.83 -18.14
CA THR A 58 -6.38 -35.21 -17.88
C THR A 58 -6.40 -33.70 -17.88
N LEU A 59 -7.54 -33.06 -18.18
CA LEU A 59 -7.64 -31.62 -18.34
C LEU A 59 -8.75 -31.05 -17.45
N GLN A 60 -8.36 -30.16 -16.55
CA GLN A 60 -9.26 -29.50 -15.60
C GLN A 60 -9.22 -27.99 -15.76
N LEU A 61 -10.39 -27.38 -15.71
CA LEU A 61 -10.61 -25.94 -15.65
C LEU A 61 -11.11 -25.56 -14.25
N GLU A 62 -10.52 -24.50 -13.70
CA GLU A 62 -10.97 -23.88 -12.46
C GLU A 62 -11.17 -22.38 -12.67
N ALA A 63 -12.28 -21.83 -12.21
CA ALA A 63 -12.58 -20.41 -12.19
C ALA A 63 -12.99 -20.01 -10.78
N THR A 64 -12.36 -18.98 -10.23
CA THR A 64 -12.62 -18.47 -8.88
C THR A 64 -12.92 -16.99 -8.94
N TYR A 65 -13.97 -16.56 -8.24
CA TYR A 65 -14.29 -15.17 -7.99
C TYR A 65 -14.37 -14.94 -6.49
N LEU A 66 -13.61 -13.97 -6.00
CA LEU A 66 -13.64 -13.52 -4.64
C LEU A 66 -14.01 -12.03 -4.61
N TRP A 67 -15.01 -11.72 -3.80
CA TRP A 67 -15.35 -10.35 -3.44
C TRP A 67 -15.26 -10.18 -1.94
N SER A 68 -14.74 -9.05 -1.49
CA SER A 68 -14.81 -8.69 -0.08
C SER A 68 -14.98 -7.18 0.11
N LYS A 69 -15.65 -6.84 1.19
CA LYS A 69 -15.80 -5.48 1.69
C LYS A 69 -15.33 -5.48 3.14
N GLN A 70 -14.51 -4.52 3.52
CA GLN A 70 -13.87 -4.49 4.82
C GLN A 70 -13.97 -3.11 5.43
N GLU A 71 -14.41 -3.03 6.67
CA GLU A 71 -14.15 -1.87 7.52
C GLU A 71 -12.66 -1.77 7.81
N GLU A 72 -12.17 -0.55 7.91
CA GLU A 72 -10.75 -0.32 8.19
C GLU A 72 -10.59 0.53 9.46
N ALA A 73 -9.57 0.19 10.25
CA ALA A 73 -9.12 1.01 11.35
C ALA A 73 -8.22 2.13 10.83
N LEU A 74 -8.50 3.38 11.18
CA LEU A 74 -7.73 4.54 10.72
C LEU A 74 -7.36 5.45 11.88
N TYR A 75 -6.14 5.99 11.85
CA TYR A 75 -5.79 7.11 12.71
C TYR A 75 -6.32 8.42 12.13
N LYS A 76 -6.99 9.19 13.00
CA LYS A 76 -7.49 10.55 12.70
C LYS A 76 -6.94 11.54 13.72
N ILE A 77 -6.62 12.74 13.27
CA ILE A 77 -6.22 13.83 14.17
C ILE A 77 -7.47 14.40 14.83
N VAL A 78 -7.40 14.65 16.12
CA VAL A 78 -8.52 15.18 16.92
C VAL A 78 -8.18 16.53 17.53
N ASP A 79 -9.22 17.36 17.69
CA ASP A 79 -9.17 18.59 18.46
C ASP A 79 -9.45 18.32 19.96
N GLY A 80 -8.87 19.16 20.81
CA GLY A 80 -9.15 19.13 22.22
C GLY A 80 -8.41 18.04 23.02
N SER A 81 -8.98 17.66 24.16
CA SER A 81 -8.45 16.60 25.01
C SER A 81 -9.01 15.25 24.59
N PRO A 82 -8.18 14.21 24.43
CA PRO A 82 -8.68 12.85 24.18
C PRO A 82 -9.60 12.32 25.31
N LEU A 83 -9.63 13.01 26.43
CA LEU A 83 -10.48 12.68 27.57
C LEU A 83 -11.87 13.38 27.54
N VAL A 84 -12.05 14.38 26.66
CA VAL A 84 -13.27 15.24 26.67
C VAL A 84 -14.00 15.21 25.33
N GLY A 85 -13.32 14.88 24.25
CA GLY A 85 -13.91 14.82 22.91
C GLY A 85 -13.08 13.94 21.98
N ASP A 86 -13.70 12.91 21.46
CA ASP A 86 -13.13 11.95 20.52
C ASP A 86 -13.49 12.28 19.06
N GLN A 87 -13.87 13.52 18.81
CA GLN A 87 -14.26 13.94 17.45
C GLN A 87 -13.04 14.23 16.59
N PRO A 88 -12.94 13.65 15.41
CA PRO A 88 -11.94 14.02 14.44
C PRO A 88 -11.98 15.52 14.14
N GLN A 89 -10.81 16.11 13.93
CA GLN A 89 -10.68 17.50 13.51
C GLN A 89 -11.41 17.73 12.18
N VAL A 90 -12.12 18.86 12.09
CA VAL A 90 -12.76 19.30 10.84
C VAL A 90 -11.88 20.31 10.11
N PRO A 91 -11.90 20.37 8.77
CA PRO A 91 -11.12 21.36 8.03
C PRO A 91 -11.62 22.77 8.31
N THR A 92 -10.69 23.72 8.42
CA THR A 92 -10.98 25.14 8.66
C THR A 92 -10.91 25.98 7.39
N LEU A 93 -10.13 25.52 6.42
CA LEU A 93 -9.90 26.18 5.13
C LEU A 93 -9.85 25.13 4.00
N THR A 94 -9.80 25.62 2.76
CA THR A 94 -9.57 24.80 1.58
C THR A 94 -8.39 25.40 0.80
N ALA A 95 -7.45 24.57 0.41
CA ALA A 95 -6.32 24.97 -0.42
C ALA A 95 -6.76 25.30 -1.87
N PRO A 96 -5.93 26.02 -2.65
CA PRO A 96 -6.25 26.37 -4.04
C PRO A 96 -6.55 25.15 -4.93
N ASP A 97 -5.96 24.00 -4.64
CA ASP A 97 -6.19 22.73 -5.34
C ASP A 97 -7.40 21.93 -4.85
N GLY A 98 -8.17 22.48 -3.90
CA GLY A 98 -9.41 21.90 -3.38
C GLY A 98 -9.24 20.98 -2.18
N ARG A 99 -8.02 20.68 -1.71
CA ARG A 99 -7.82 19.84 -0.54
C ARG A 99 -8.16 20.60 0.77
N PRO A 100 -8.66 19.86 1.79
CA PRO A 100 -8.98 20.47 3.07
C PRO A 100 -7.72 20.81 3.86
N ILE A 101 -7.78 21.94 4.59
CA ILE A 101 -6.74 22.41 5.50
C ILE A 101 -7.27 22.34 6.93
N TYR A 102 -6.51 21.70 7.79
CA TYR A 102 -6.82 21.54 9.22
C TYR A 102 -6.04 22.55 10.05
N ASN A 103 -6.68 23.11 11.08
CA ASN A 103 -6.00 24.02 11.99
C ASN A 103 -5.11 23.24 12.94
N GLN A 104 -3.82 23.23 12.64
CA GLN A 104 -2.85 22.52 13.46
C GLN A 104 -2.05 23.50 14.29
N THR A 105 -2.17 23.36 15.60
CA THR A 105 -1.39 24.13 16.58
C THR A 105 -0.01 23.47 16.79
N GLY A 106 0.75 23.27 15.70
CA GLY A 106 2.15 22.90 15.73
C GLY A 106 2.45 21.39 15.85
N TYR A 107 3.51 21.03 15.23
CA TYR A 107 4.16 19.73 15.08
C TYR A 107 4.28 18.85 16.33
N ARG A 108 4.31 19.46 17.51
CA ARG A 108 4.63 18.74 18.74
C ARG A 108 3.44 18.34 19.60
N THR A 109 2.23 18.66 19.14
CA THR A 109 1.02 18.52 19.96
C THR A 109 -0.12 17.74 19.32
N TYR A 110 0.13 16.98 18.24
CA TYR A 110 -0.96 16.24 17.63
C TYR A 110 -1.45 15.11 18.53
N LYS A 111 -2.75 14.87 18.46
CA LYS A 111 -3.43 13.76 19.10
C LYS A 111 -4.05 12.90 18.01
N ALA A 112 -3.71 11.63 17.98
CA ALA A 112 -4.22 10.70 17.00
C ALA A 112 -5.09 9.63 17.65
N GLY A 113 -6.35 9.58 17.26
CA GLY A 113 -7.29 8.55 17.69
C GLY A 113 -7.42 7.47 16.62
N LEU A 114 -7.53 6.21 17.05
CA LEU A 114 -7.87 5.09 16.18
C LEU A 114 -9.39 4.96 16.09
N TYR A 115 -9.94 5.05 14.90
CA TYR A 115 -11.37 5.00 14.57
C TYR A 115 -11.65 3.92 13.53
N ASN A 116 -12.90 3.50 13.43
CA ASN A 116 -13.37 2.74 12.28
C ASN A 116 -13.77 3.69 11.15
N ASP A 117 -13.55 3.25 9.93
CA ASP A 117 -14.06 3.92 8.73
C ASP A 117 -14.45 2.87 7.67
N CYS A 118 -15.30 3.23 6.75
CA CYS A 118 -15.80 2.31 5.74
C CYS A 118 -15.51 2.83 4.33
N CYS A 119 -15.27 2.00 3.40
CA CYS A 119 -14.88 0.60 3.39
C CYS A 119 -13.89 0.38 2.26
N GLY A 120 -12.89 -0.45 2.51
CA GLY A 120 -12.08 -1.03 1.46
C GLY A 120 -12.86 -2.13 0.71
N THR A 121 -12.58 -2.32 -0.57
CA THR A 121 -13.17 -3.39 -1.39
C THR A 121 -12.09 -4.17 -2.12
N ARG A 122 -12.34 -5.46 -2.32
CA ARG A 122 -11.45 -6.32 -3.09
C ARG A 122 -12.27 -7.21 -4.00
N GLU A 123 -11.88 -7.22 -5.27
CA GLU A 123 -12.41 -8.14 -6.27
C GLU A 123 -11.23 -8.89 -6.88
N VAL A 124 -11.31 -10.22 -6.89
CA VAL A 124 -10.28 -11.09 -7.48
C VAL A 124 -10.98 -12.11 -8.37
N PHE A 125 -10.58 -12.14 -9.62
CA PHE A 125 -10.96 -13.18 -10.56
C PHE A 125 -9.74 -14.00 -10.93
N SER A 126 -9.84 -15.33 -10.88
CA SER A 126 -8.79 -16.24 -11.29
C SER A 126 -9.34 -17.33 -12.20
N LEU A 127 -8.59 -17.64 -13.27
CA LEU A 127 -8.87 -18.73 -14.19
C LEU A 127 -7.62 -19.60 -14.30
N ALA A 128 -7.77 -20.90 -14.07
CA ALA A 128 -6.67 -21.85 -14.16
C ALA A 128 -7.04 -23.04 -15.05
N LEU A 129 -6.07 -23.49 -15.86
CA LEU A 129 -6.16 -24.70 -16.65
C LEU A 129 -5.01 -25.62 -16.27
N SER A 130 -5.33 -26.83 -15.84
CA SER A 130 -4.33 -27.85 -15.43
C SER A 130 -4.47 -29.08 -16.33
N LYS A 131 -3.36 -29.58 -16.81
CA LYS A 131 -3.29 -30.79 -17.63
C LYS A 131 -2.25 -31.75 -17.07
N SER A 132 -2.67 -33.01 -16.85
CA SER A 132 -1.76 -34.11 -16.57
C SER A 132 -1.43 -34.88 -17.87
N PHE A 133 -0.23 -35.43 -17.98
CA PHE A 133 0.25 -36.19 -19.12
C PHE A 133 1.23 -37.28 -18.63
N ASN A 134 1.61 -38.23 -19.54
CA ASN A 134 2.51 -39.34 -19.20
C ASN A 134 2.04 -40.12 -17.94
N ASP A 135 0.79 -40.58 -17.95
CA ASP A 135 0.18 -41.36 -16.86
C ASP A 135 0.26 -40.72 -15.46
N GLY A 136 0.39 -39.37 -15.41
CA GLY A 136 0.50 -38.60 -14.18
C GLY A 136 1.91 -38.10 -13.84
N ASP A 137 2.93 -38.58 -14.52
CA ASP A 137 4.33 -38.14 -14.33
C ASP A 137 4.61 -36.72 -14.81
N GLY A 138 3.69 -36.15 -15.60
CA GLY A 138 3.76 -34.78 -16.06
C GLY A 138 2.54 -33.95 -15.66
N LYS A 139 2.75 -32.69 -15.29
CA LYS A 139 1.69 -31.72 -15.04
C LYS A 139 2.06 -30.35 -15.61
N PHE A 140 1.13 -29.75 -16.32
CA PHE A 140 1.19 -28.37 -16.77
C PHE A 140 0.02 -27.61 -16.19
N THR A 141 0.26 -26.42 -15.64
CA THR A 141 -0.78 -25.52 -15.16
C THR A 141 -0.51 -24.12 -15.70
N VAL A 142 -1.52 -23.47 -16.23
CA VAL A 142 -1.49 -22.04 -16.55
C VAL A 142 -2.65 -21.38 -15.84
N SER A 143 -2.39 -20.24 -15.21
CA SER A 143 -3.42 -19.45 -14.55
C SER A 143 -3.24 -17.96 -14.83
N TYR A 144 -4.38 -17.28 -14.90
CA TYR A 144 -4.44 -15.83 -14.96
C TYR A 144 -5.29 -15.32 -13.80
N THR A 145 -4.79 -14.30 -13.11
CA THR A 145 -5.50 -13.63 -12.03
C THR A 145 -5.58 -12.14 -12.32
N ASN A 146 -6.76 -11.57 -12.14
CA ASN A 146 -7.01 -10.14 -12.14
C ASN A 146 -7.48 -9.71 -10.76
N GLN A 147 -6.94 -8.59 -10.26
CA GLN A 147 -7.30 -8.00 -8.97
C GLN A 147 -7.69 -6.55 -9.16
N ASN A 148 -8.70 -6.12 -8.39
CA ASN A 148 -9.07 -4.74 -8.19
C ASN A 148 -9.26 -4.53 -6.68
N ILE A 149 -8.41 -3.71 -6.06
CA ILE A 149 -8.36 -3.55 -4.62
C ILE A 149 -8.34 -2.07 -4.27
N ASP A 150 -9.40 -1.62 -3.62
CA ASP A 150 -9.47 -0.30 -3.01
C ASP A 150 -9.37 -0.41 -1.49
N GLU A 151 -8.60 0.49 -0.88
CA GLU A 151 -8.41 0.57 0.56
C GLU A 151 -8.35 2.03 1.02
N LEU A 152 -8.67 2.28 2.27
CA LEU A 152 -8.54 3.60 2.88
C LEU A 152 -7.09 3.86 3.27
N SER A 153 -6.45 2.87 3.92
CA SER A 153 -5.06 2.95 4.36
C SER A 153 -4.46 1.56 4.56
N GLY A 154 -3.21 1.40 4.18
CA GLY A 154 -2.50 0.13 4.35
C GLY A 154 -2.17 -0.24 5.80
N MET A 155 -2.22 0.68 6.76
CA MET A 155 -1.93 0.47 8.21
C MET A 155 -0.72 -0.44 8.47
N THR A 156 0.40 -0.20 7.78
CA THR A 156 1.55 -1.11 7.73
C THR A 156 2.64 -0.83 8.77
N SER A 157 2.46 0.21 9.59
CA SER A 157 3.44 0.63 10.59
C SER A 157 3.00 0.29 12.01
N SER A 158 3.96 0.15 12.91
CA SER A 158 3.72 -0.02 14.36
C SER A 158 3.42 1.27 15.10
N THR A 159 3.47 2.43 14.43
CA THR A 159 3.21 3.74 15.06
C THR A 159 2.04 4.45 14.39
N SER A 160 1.24 5.15 15.20
CA SER A 160 0.10 5.97 14.74
C SER A 160 0.51 7.01 13.70
N ASN A 161 1.59 7.71 13.99
CA ASN A 161 2.15 8.75 13.14
C ASN A 161 2.45 8.25 11.72
N SER A 162 3.16 7.13 11.63
CA SER A 162 3.49 6.54 10.33
C SER A 162 2.26 6.01 9.59
N ASN A 163 1.31 5.40 10.31
CA ASN A 163 0.06 4.93 9.71
C ASN A 163 -0.81 6.10 9.23
N PHE A 164 -0.81 7.22 9.96
CA PHE A 164 -1.53 8.42 9.55
C PHE A 164 -0.90 9.05 8.31
N GLY A 165 0.43 9.20 8.27
CA GLY A 165 1.11 10.02 7.26
C GLY A 165 1.68 9.29 6.05
N LYS A 166 1.96 7.96 6.12
CA LYS A 166 2.70 7.26 5.06
C LYS A 166 1.87 6.78 3.86
N THR A 167 0.57 6.80 3.95
CA THR A 167 -0.30 6.43 2.84
C THR A 167 -0.87 7.67 2.18
N GLY A 168 -0.64 7.85 0.90
CA GLY A 168 -1.12 9.00 0.13
C GLY A 168 -2.62 9.21 0.26
N ALA A 169 -3.04 10.43 0.60
CA ALA A 169 -4.43 10.82 0.74
C ALA A 169 -4.64 12.29 0.33
N ILE A 170 -5.86 12.61 -0.10
CA ILE A 170 -6.29 13.99 -0.34
C ILE A 170 -6.77 14.63 0.98
N ASP A 171 -7.52 13.87 1.75
CA ASP A 171 -8.04 14.23 3.06
C ASP A 171 -7.66 13.16 4.07
N TYR A 172 -6.80 13.50 5.03
CA TYR A 172 -6.26 12.53 5.98
C TYR A 172 -7.23 12.13 7.08
N ASN A 173 -8.16 13.02 7.43
CA ASN A 173 -9.18 12.73 8.46
C ASN A 173 -10.47 12.15 7.90
N ASN A 174 -10.68 12.25 6.58
CA ASN A 174 -11.84 11.71 5.89
C ASN A 174 -11.41 10.99 4.61
N ARG A 175 -10.63 9.94 4.78
CA ARG A 175 -10.05 9.18 3.67
C ARG A 175 -11.14 8.55 2.81
N LYS A 176 -10.92 8.59 1.53
CA LYS A 176 -11.71 7.82 0.56
C LYS A 176 -10.94 6.59 0.13
N ALA A 177 -11.66 5.50 -0.10
CA ALA A 177 -11.05 4.32 -0.67
C ALA A 177 -10.47 4.67 -2.04
N MET A 178 -9.24 4.27 -2.24
CA MET A 178 -8.47 4.43 -3.47
C MET A 178 -7.64 3.18 -3.68
N ARG A 179 -7.20 2.97 -4.89
CA ARG A 179 -6.42 1.81 -5.30
C ARG A 179 -5.30 1.48 -4.32
N SER A 180 -5.21 0.22 -3.94
CA SER A 180 -4.18 -0.28 -3.02
C SER A 180 -2.81 -0.29 -3.69
N ILE A 181 -1.78 0.17 -2.98
CA ILE A 181 -0.39 0.08 -3.44
C ILE A 181 0.16 -1.36 -3.46
N TYR A 182 -0.56 -2.30 -2.88
CA TYR A 182 -0.21 -3.73 -2.84
C TYR A 182 -0.94 -4.55 -3.92
N GLU A 183 -1.79 -3.92 -4.73
CA GLU A 183 -2.50 -4.61 -5.79
C GLU A 183 -1.54 -5.13 -6.85
N THR A 184 -1.72 -6.37 -7.23
CA THR A 184 -1.16 -6.93 -8.47
C THR A 184 -2.31 -7.12 -9.46
N GLU A 185 -2.60 -6.07 -10.25
CA GLU A 185 -3.77 -6.03 -11.13
C GLU A 185 -3.85 -7.25 -12.05
N HIS A 186 -2.73 -7.63 -12.65
CA HIS A 186 -2.65 -8.76 -13.56
C HIS A 186 -1.51 -9.68 -13.19
N ARG A 187 -1.78 -10.99 -13.13
CA ARG A 187 -0.78 -12.02 -12.89
C ARG A 187 -1.03 -13.21 -13.80
N LEU A 188 -0.02 -13.58 -14.57
CA LEU A 188 0.03 -14.82 -15.34
C LEU A 188 1.06 -15.75 -14.69
N LEU A 189 0.65 -16.97 -14.39
CA LEU A 189 1.52 -18.02 -13.88
C LEU A 189 1.43 -19.25 -14.79
N ALA A 190 2.57 -19.81 -15.20
CA ALA A 190 2.64 -21.07 -15.89
C ALA A 190 3.65 -21.98 -15.18
N ALA A 191 3.23 -23.19 -14.86
CA ALA A 191 4.08 -24.18 -14.20
C ALA A 191 4.08 -25.49 -14.97
N LEU A 192 5.24 -26.05 -15.20
CA LEU A 192 5.46 -27.35 -15.81
C LEU A 192 6.28 -28.23 -14.87
N SER A 193 5.81 -29.42 -14.63
CA SER A 193 6.57 -30.47 -13.91
C SER A 193 6.56 -31.74 -14.72
N SER A 194 7.70 -32.44 -14.79
CA SER A 194 7.81 -33.71 -15.47
C SER A 194 8.83 -34.61 -14.76
N THR A 195 8.38 -35.80 -14.44
CA THR A 195 9.17 -36.82 -13.73
C THR A 195 9.66 -37.89 -14.74
N HIS A 196 10.90 -38.29 -14.61
CA HIS A 196 11.57 -39.27 -15.44
C HIS A 196 12.36 -40.23 -14.57
N TYR A 197 12.48 -41.48 -14.98
CA TYR A 197 13.11 -42.55 -14.22
C TYR A 197 14.45 -42.97 -14.84
N PHE A 198 15.34 -42.00 -15.06
CA PHE A 198 16.65 -42.26 -15.74
C PHE A 198 17.58 -43.22 -14.96
N LEU A 199 17.45 -43.28 -13.65
CA LEU A 199 18.29 -44.07 -12.77
C LEU A 199 17.55 -45.26 -12.19
N GLY A 200 16.35 -45.60 -12.67
CA GLY A 200 15.49 -46.68 -12.22
C GLY A 200 14.20 -46.16 -11.57
N GLU A 201 13.23 -47.07 -11.39
CA GLU A 201 11.88 -46.74 -10.88
C GLU A 201 11.92 -46.14 -9.46
N ASP A 202 12.87 -46.54 -8.63
CA ASP A 202 13.05 -46.04 -7.25
C ASP A 202 13.86 -44.73 -7.19
N SER A 203 14.24 -44.15 -8.35
CA SER A 203 15.12 -42.99 -8.43
C SER A 203 14.59 -41.94 -9.40
N PRO A 204 13.40 -41.39 -9.15
CA PRO A 204 12.81 -40.37 -10.05
C PRO A 204 13.62 -39.07 -10.09
N THR A 205 13.73 -38.53 -11.31
CA THR A 205 14.25 -37.19 -11.58
C THR A 205 13.08 -36.29 -11.98
N THR A 206 12.78 -35.26 -11.21
CA THR A 206 11.70 -34.31 -11.50
C THR A 206 12.28 -32.97 -11.95
N PHE A 207 11.89 -32.54 -13.13
CA PHE A 207 12.14 -31.18 -13.65
C PHE A 207 10.93 -30.31 -13.37
N THR A 208 11.15 -29.10 -12.85
CA THR A 208 10.09 -28.13 -12.62
C THR A 208 10.51 -26.80 -13.24
N LEU A 209 9.60 -26.18 -13.99
CA LEU A 209 9.76 -24.86 -14.58
C LEU A 209 8.56 -24.02 -14.15
N VAL A 210 8.81 -22.83 -13.62
CA VAL A 210 7.77 -21.88 -13.21
C VAL A 210 8.04 -20.54 -13.84
N PHE A 211 7.10 -20.08 -14.65
CA PHE A 211 7.11 -18.76 -15.25
C PHE A 211 6.04 -17.90 -14.59
N GLU A 212 6.42 -16.73 -14.12
CA GLU A 212 5.50 -15.69 -13.64
C GLU A 212 5.68 -14.42 -14.46
N ARG A 213 4.55 -13.79 -14.82
CA ARG A 213 4.51 -12.44 -15.35
C ARG A 213 3.41 -11.68 -14.66
N LYS A 214 3.75 -10.55 -14.04
CA LYS A 214 2.80 -9.73 -13.29
C LYS A 214 2.95 -8.26 -13.62
N SER A 215 1.84 -7.50 -13.51
CA SER A 215 1.87 -6.04 -13.56
C SER A 215 2.73 -5.51 -12.44
N GLY A 216 3.40 -4.38 -12.69
CA GLY A 216 4.03 -3.63 -11.61
C GLY A 216 3.00 -3.14 -10.61
N LEU A 217 3.44 -2.86 -9.39
CA LEU A 217 2.59 -2.32 -8.34
C LEU A 217 2.07 -0.93 -8.73
N PRO A 218 0.90 -0.52 -8.23
CA PRO A 218 0.41 0.83 -8.36
C PRO A 218 1.34 1.86 -7.71
N GLY A 219 1.56 2.96 -8.39
CA GLY A 219 2.36 4.08 -7.92
C GLY A 219 1.57 5.38 -7.91
N TYR A 220 2.10 6.37 -7.20
CA TYR A 220 1.61 7.74 -7.18
C TYR A 220 2.73 8.70 -6.85
N VAL A 221 2.57 9.97 -7.16
CA VAL A 221 3.55 11.02 -6.87
C VAL A 221 3.05 11.86 -5.69
N THR A 222 3.96 12.25 -4.81
CA THR A 222 3.67 13.10 -3.66
C THR A 222 4.53 14.35 -3.66
N PHE A 223 4.13 15.35 -2.89
CA PHE A 223 5.02 16.45 -2.56
C PHE A 223 6.15 15.97 -1.68
N ASP A 224 7.37 16.44 -1.93
CA ASP A 224 8.52 16.21 -1.06
C ASP A 224 8.61 17.32 -0.01
N THR A 225 8.74 16.94 1.25
CA THR A 225 8.91 17.86 2.38
C THR A 225 10.36 17.96 2.85
N PHE A 226 11.29 17.23 2.24
CA PHE A 226 12.64 17.06 2.75
C PHE A 226 13.53 18.29 2.61
N GLU A 227 13.23 19.25 1.75
CA GLU A 227 14.03 20.47 1.61
C GLU A 227 13.54 21.62 2.50
N ARG A 228 13.74 21.52 3.80
CA ARG A 228 13.60 22.62 4.75
C ARG A 228 14.49 23.84 4.45
N THR A 229 15.42 23.76 3.51
CA THR A 229 16.43 24.80 3.24
C THR A 229 16.08 25.73 2.08
N VAL A 230 15.07 25.40 1.29
CA VAL A 230 14.66 26.22 0.14
C VAL A 230 13.17 26.47 0.23
N GLY A 231 12.78 27.34 1.16
CA GLY A 231 11.45 27.89 1.33
C GLY A 231 10.34 26.87 1.11
N ASP A 232 9.71 26.44 2.16
CA ASP A 232 8.58 25.49 2.27
C ASP A 232 7.31 25.98 1.51
N TYR A 233 7.49 26.44 0.27
CA TYR A 233 6.42 27.09 -0.49
C TYR A 233 5.28 26.17 -0.84
N GLN A 234 5.57 24.91 -1.06
CA GLN A 234 4.50 23.96 -1.42
C GLN A 234 3.68 23.58 -0.21
N SER A 235 4.31 23.48 0.95
CA SER A 235 3.62 23.19 2.20
C SER A 235 2.82 24.39 2.70
N GLU A 236 3.40 25.58 2.69
CA GLU A 236 2.74 26.83 3.06
C GLU A 236 1.66 27.22 2.06
N ALA A 237 1.91 27.02 0.76
CA ALA A 237 0.93 27.33 -0.30
C ALA A 237 -0.34 26.49 -0.20
N PHE A 238 -0.24 25.26 0.33
CA PHE A 238 -1.39 24.38 0.51
C PHE A 238 -1.85 24.26 1.97
N GLY A 239 -1.25 25.01 2.92
CA GLY A 239 -1.66 25.02 4.31
C GLY A 239 -1.46 23.72 5.05
N TYR A 240 -0.61 22.84 4.55
CA TYR A 240 -0.18 21.67 5.26
C TYR A 240 0.93 22.04 6.22
N ASP A 241 0.67 21.94 7.51
CA ASP A 241 1.75 21.73 8.45
C ASP A 241 2.21 20.28 8.28
N HIS A 242 3.22 20.06 7.44
CA HIS A 242 3.85 18.76 7.17
C HIS A 242 4.53 18.16 8.39
N ASN A 243 4.45 18.82 9.49
CA ASN A 243 5.02 18.40 10.73
C ASN A 243 4.32 17.21 11.38
N LEU A 244 3.27 16.67 10.77
CA LEU A 244 2.67 15.43 11.26
C LEU A 244 3.53 14.21 10.94
N ASN A 245 4.35 14.31 9.92
CA ASN A 245 5.26 13.24 9.55
C ASN A 245 6.47 13.79 8.83
N ASP A 246 7.64 13.19 9.05
CA ASP A 246 8.86 13.49 8.28
C ASP A 246 8.73 12.97 6.82
N ASP A 247 7.67 12.23 6.50
CA ASP A 247 7.42 11.66 5.18
C ASP A 247 6.26 12.40 4.51
N SER A 248 6.51 13.01 3.39
CA SER A 248 5.49 13.63 2.56
C SER A 248 4.66 12.56 1.86
N SER A 249 3.37 12.56 2.13
CA SER A 249 2.41 11.65 1.48
C SER A 249 1.19 12.39 0.91
N ALA A 250 1.24 13.73 0.86
CA ALA A 250 0.23 14.52 0.20
C ALA A 250 0.28 14.25 -1.31
N LEU A 251 -0.82 13.74 -1.86
CA LEU A 251 -0.93 13.44 -3.29
C LEU A 251 -0.72 14.71 -4.12
N LEU A 252 0.06 14.60 -5.18
CA LEU A 252 0.45 15.76 -5.99
C LEU A 252 -0.74 16.26 -6.81
N TYR A 253 -0.95 17.58 -6.84
CA TYR A 253 -1.76 18.23 -7.86
C TYR A 253 -1.03 18.20 -9.19
N ILE A 254 -1.70 17.79 -10.26
CA ILE A 254 -1.12 17.69 -11.60
C ILE A 254 -1.38 19.00 -12.37
N PRO A 255 -0.34 19.77 -12.67
CA PRO A 255 -0.50 21.04 -13.37
C PRO A 255 -1.11 20.87 -14.75
N THR A 256 -1.93 21.83 -15.18
CA THR A 256 -2.47 21.90 -16.55
C THR A 256 -1.44 22.31 -17.59
N GLY A 257 -0.38 23.00 -17.18
CA GLY A 257 0.69 23.50 -18.02
C GLY A 257 1.58 24.51 -17.30
N VAL A 258 2.52 25.11 -18.00
CA VAL A 258 3.47 26.10 -17.47
C VAL A 258 2.80 27.34 -16.86
N ASN A 259 1.59 27.67 -17.32
CA ASN A 259 0.81 28.80 -16.84
C ASN A 259 -0.30 28.39 -15.87
N ASP A 260 -0.15 27.24 -15.20
CA ASP A 260 -1.13 26.81 -14.21
C ASP A 260 -1.20 27.82 -13.05
N PRO A 261 -2.40 28.39 -12.75
CA PRO A 261 -2.52 29.45 -11.77
C PRO A 261 -2.34 29.00 -10.31
N ILE A 262 -2.33 27.68 -10.07
CA ILE A 262 -2.21 27.09 -8.73
C ILE A 262 -0.74 26.87 -8.36
N ILE A 263 0.13 26.63 -9.35
CA ILE A 263 1.52 26.23 -9.12
C ILE A 263 2.47 27.43 -9.27
N CYS A 264 3.36 27.55 -8.31
CA CYS A 264 4.49 28.47 -8.38
C CYS A 264 5.75 27.73 -8.84
N TRP A 265 6.31 28.14 -9.97
CA TRP A 265 7.52 27.57 -10.54
C TRP A 265 8.80 28.29 -10.10
N SER A 266 8.65 29.52 -9.59
CA SER A 266 9.73 30.31 -9.05
C SER A 266 9.64 30.41 -7.52
N ARG A 267 10.76 30.77 -6.91
CA ARG A 267 10.80 31.02 -5.46
C ARG A 267 9.90 32.22 -5.12
N ASN A 268 9.01 32.04 -4.16
CA ASN A 268 8.05 33.07 -3.69
C ASN A 268 7.03 33.54 -4.75
N CYS A 269 6.76 32.75 -5.79
CA CYS A 269 5.88 33.13 -6.90
C CYS A 269 6.23 34.51 -7.50
N GLY A 270 7.49 34.94 -7.38
CA GLY A 270 7.88 36.32 -7.69
C GLY A 270 8.39 36.54 -9.12
N ASP A 271 8.74 35.48 -9.84
CA ASP A 271 9.35 35.57 -11.17
C ASP A 271 9.00 34.33 -12.03
N GLU A 272 7.70 34.09 -12.18
CA GLU A 272 7.16 32.97 -12.96
C GLU A 272 7.52 33.04 -14.45
N GLY A 273 7.81 34.22 -14.96
CA GLY A 273 8.23 34.44 -16.35
C GLY A 273 9.73 34.28 -16.60
N SER A 274 10.52 33.93 -15.57
CA SER A 274 11.96 33.75 -15.76
C SER A 274 12.24 32.47 -16.59
N PRO A 275 13.31 32.47 -17.41
CA PRO A 275 13.71 31.30 -18.18
C PRO A 275 13.93 30.06 -17.30
N ALA A 276 14.40 30.23 -16.05
CA ALA A 276 14.63 29.17 -15.11
C ALA A 276 13.31 28.56 -14.56
N ALA A 277 12.31 29.40 -14.28
CA ALA A 277 10.99 28.95 -13.83
C ALA A 277 10.28 28.21 -14.96
N ILE A 278 10.30 28.73 -16.19
CA ILE A 278 9.70 28.10 -17.36
C ILE A 278 10.36 26.73 -17.63
N ALA A 279 11.69 26.65 -17.65
CA ALA A 279 12.40 25.39 -17.89
C ALA A 279 12.07 24.34 -16.83
N ARG A 280 11.98 24.73 -15.56
CA ARG A 280 11.55 23.82 -14.47
C ARG A 280 10.11 23.35 -14.69
N ALA A 281 9.21 24.26 -15.04
CA ALA A 281 7.82 23.90 -15.32
C ALA A 281 7.70 22.90 -16.46
N GLU A 282 8.39 23.13 -17.58
CA GLU A 282 8.42 22.22 -18.73
C GLU A 282 8.96 20.84 -18.36
N GLU A 283 10.06 20.78 -17.58
CA GLU A 283 10.65 19.52 -17.12
C GLU A 283 9.67 18.73 -16.25
N VAL A 284 9.07 19.37 -15.23
CA VAL A 284 8.12 18.73 -14.31
C VAL A 284 6.86 18.28 -15.04
N ILE A 285 6.30 19.12 -15.91
CA ILE A 285 5.11 18.77 -16.70
C ILE A 285 5.41 17.60 -17.63
N ASN A 286 6.57 17.61 -18.32
CA ASN A 286 6.96 16.49 -19.15
C ASN A 286 7.11 15.19 -18.35
N LEU A 287 7.71 15.26 -17.16
CA LEU A 287 7.82 14.10 -16.26
C LEU A 287 6.44 13.58 -15.86
N LEU A 288 5.55 14.45 -15.37
CA LEU A 288 4.24 14.06 -14.88
C LEU A 288 3.32 13.57 -16.02
N HIS A 289 3.24 14.31 -17.12
CA HIS A 289 2.28 14.01 -18.19
C HIS A 289 2.74 12.87 -19.10
N ASN A 290 4.02 12.84 -19.47
CA ASN A 290 4.52 11.94 -20.50
C ASN A 290 5.24 10.70 -19.93
N VAL A 291 6.02 10.86 -18.86
CA VAL A 291 6.76 9.72 -18.27
C VAL A 291 5.86 8.92 -17.35
N TYR A 292 5.11 9.58 -16.46
CA TYR A 292 4.16 8.92 -15.55
C TYR A 292 2.76 8.74 -16.15
N GLY A 293 2.44 9.40 -17.27
CA GLY A 293 1.14 9.26 -17.94
C GLY A 293 -0.01 9.93 -17.21
N LEU A 294 0.25 10.94 -16.36
CA LEU A 294 -0.74 11.57 -15.49
C LEU A 294 -1.51 12.73 -16.14
N SER A 295 -1.43 12.89 -17.45
CA SER A 295 -2.10 13.99 -18.19
C SER A 295 -3.64 13.98 -18.04
N GLU A 296 -4.25 12.81 -17.77
CA GLU A 296 -5.69 12.70 -17.52
C GLU A 296 -6.13 13.39 -16.23
N TYR A 297 -5.21 13.57 -15.26
CA TYR A 297 -5.46 14.27 -14.00
C TYR A 297 -5.09 15.75 -14.04
N ALA A 298 -4.70 16.30 -15.20
CA ALA A 298 -4.32 17.70 -15.31
C ALA A 298 -5.42 18.63 -14.76
N GLY A 299 -5.05 19.54 -13.86
CA GLY A 299 -5.97 20.43 -13.16
C GLY A 299 -6.63 19.83 -11.92
N SER A 300 -6.17 18.67 -11.45
CA SER A 300 -6.70 18.00 -10.26
C SER A 300 -5.62 17.29 -9.45
N ILE A 301 -5.95 16.89 -8.24
CA ILE A 301 -5.08 16.03 -7.43
C ILE A 301 -5.20 14.61 -7.96
N GLN A 302 -4.07 13.98 -8.30
CA GLN A 302 -4.06 12.59 -8.72
C GLN A 302 -4.56 11.66 -7.61
N PRO A 303 -5.28 10.58 -7.93
CA PRO A 303 -5.61 9.55 -6.95
C PRO A 303 -4.37 8.70 -6.62
N ARG A 304 -4.42 7.99 -5.47
CA ARG A 304 -3.43 6.95 -5.17
C ARG A 304 -3.55 5.82 -6.20
N GLY A 305 -2.41 5.27 -6.63
CA GLY A 305 -2.37 4.22 -7.63
C GLY A 305 -2.68 4.68 -9.05
N SER A 306 -2.40 5.94 -9.37
CA SER A 306 -2.69 6.58 -10.67
C SER A 306 -1.85 6.03 -11.83
N PHE A 307 -0.77 5.32 -11.58
CA PHE A 307 0.03 4.64 -12.61
C PHE A 307 0.54 3.29 -12.09
N ASN A 308 1.04 2.45 -12.99
CA ASN A 308 1.68 1.20 -12.62
C ASN A 308 3.17 1.27 -12.93
N TYR A 309 3.99 0.68 -12.05
CA TYR A 309 5.38 0.38 -12.37
C TYR A 309 5.46 -0.64 -13.51
N PRO A 310 6.64 -0.80 -14.15
CA PRO A 310 6.83 -1.75 -15.23
C PRO A 310 6.47 -3.19 -14.84
N TRP A 311 6.02 -3.96 -15.82
CA TRP A 311 5.77 -5.38 -15.69
C TRP A 311 7.03 -6.12 -15.26
N GLN A 312 6.85 -7.14 -14.42
CA GLN A 312 7.92 -8.02 -13.96
C GLN A 312 7.70 -9.43 -14.53
N SER A 313 8.79 -10.08 -14.91
CA SER A 313 8.76 -11.48 -15.35
C SER A 313 9.88 -12.24 -14.65
N SER A 314 9.60 -13.47 -14.23
CA SER A 314 10.60 -14.41 -13.71
C SER A 314 10.39 -15.80 -14.31
N LEU A 315 11.46 -16.54 -14.43
CA LEU A 315 11.46 -17.93 -14.84
C LEU A 315 12.37 -18.72 -13.90
N ASP A 316 11.78 -19.62 -13.12
CA ASP A 316 12.49 -20.43 -12.17
C ASP A 316 12.59 -21.87 -12.69
N PHE A 317 13.74 -22.47 -12.52
CA PHE A 317 14.01 -23.86 -12.89
C PHE A 317 14.51 -24.66 -11.71
N LYS A 318 13.97 -25.88 -11.53
CA LYS A 318 14.38 -26.78 -10.44
C LYS A 318 14.50 -28.20 -10.97
N ILE A 319 15.56 -28.89 -10.56
CA ILE A 319 15.74 -30.33 -10.73
C ILE A 319 15.76 -30.96 -9.33
N THR A 320 14.98 -32.00 -9.14
CA THR A 320 14.98 -32.81 -7.92
C THR A 320 15.27 -34.25 -8.32
N GLN A 321 16.32 -34.84 -7.73
CA GLN A 321 16.70 -36.22 -7.90
C GLN A 321 16.49 -36.96 -6.57
N VAL A 322 15.70 -38.01 -6.59
CA VAL A 322 15.58 -38.97 -5.47
C VAL A 322 16.55 -40.11 -5.72
N LEU A 323 17.28 -40.51 -4.70
CA LEU A 323 18.19 -41.64 -4.71
C LEU A 323 17.88 -42.56 -3.52
N PRO A 324 18.08 -43.86 -3.62
CA PRO A 324 18.00 -44.76 -2.48
C PRO A 324 18.97 -44.33 -1.37
N GLY A 325 18.52 -44.36 -0.14
CA GLY A 325 19.35 -44.05 1.02
C GLY A 325 20.25 -45.22 1.46
N PHE A 326 20.89 -45.04 2.61
CA PHE A 326 21.81 -46.05 3.15
C PHE A 326 21.10 -47.23 3.83
N ARG A 327 19.81 -47.11 4.10
CA ARG A 327 18.94 -48.16 4.64
C ARG A 327 17.76 -48.36 3.71
N ALA A 328 17.08 -49.50 3.83
CA ALA A 328 15.98 -49.89 2.94
C ALA A 328 14.82 -48.89 2.89
N ASP A 329 14.62 -48.14 3.98
CA ASP A 329 13.52 -47.16 4.10
C ASP A 329 14.02 -45.68 4.02
N ASP A 330 15.30 -45.45 3.74
CA ASP A 330 15.86 -44.10 3.63
C ASP A 330 15.86 -43.61 2.17
N GLU A 331 15.66 -42.33 2.00
CA GLU A 331 15.80 -41.64 0.72
C GLU A 331 16.77 -40.45 0.83
N VAL A 332 17.54 -40.20 -0.22
CA VAL A 332 18.38 -39.00 -0.37
C VAL A 332 17.76 -38.16 -1.47
N ILE A 333 17.39 -36.92 -1.15
CA ILE A 333 16.84 -35.98 -2.11
C ILE A 333 17.87 -34.89 -2.40
N ILE A 334 18.28 -34.79 -3.65
CA ILE A 334 19.17 -33.72 -4.15
C ILE A 334 18.33 -32.76 -4.96
N THR A 335 18.36 -31.48 -4.60
CA THR A 335 17.66 -30.43 -5.34
C THR A 335 18.64 -29.36 -5.81
N LEU A 336 18.56 -29.04 -7.10
CA LEU A 336 19.22 -27.89 -7.72
C LEU A 336 18.15 -26.92 -8.21
N GLY A 337 18.21 -25.67 -7.77
CA GLY A 337 17.31 -24.61 -8.22
C GLY A 337 18.08 -23.43 -8.81
N ILE A 338 17.52 -22.83 -9.84
CA ILE A 338 17.95 -21.57 -10.43
C ILE A 338 16.74 -20.64 -10.38
N GLU A 339 16.85 -19.57 -9.62
CA GLU A 339 15.82 -18.53 -9.55
C GLU A 339 16.10 -17.46 -10.59
N ASN A 340 15.04 -17.00 -11.25
CA ASN A 340 15.07 -15.98 -12.28
C ASN A 340 16.08 -16.24 -13.40
N LEU A 341 15.95 -17.40 -14.05
CA LEU A 341 16.77 -17.84 -15.17
C LEU A 341 16.86 -16.80 -16.30
N LEU A 342 15.84 -15.92 -16.46
CA LEU A 342 15.84 -14.85 -17.46
C LEU A 342 17.01 -13.89 -17.27
N ASN A 343 17.43 -13.62 -16.05
CA ASN A 343 18.59 -12.75 -15.77
C ASN A 343 19.95 -13.37 -16.16
N LEU A 344 19.99 -14.65 -16.52
CA LEU A 344 21.21 -15.31 -17.00
C LEU A 344 21.33 -15.27 -18.53
N ILE A 345 20.24 -14.88 -19.21
CA ILE A 345 20.12 -14.96 -20.67
C ILE A 345 20.20 -13.55 -21.31
N ASP A 346 19.97 -12.47 -20.51
CA ASP A 346 20.12 -11.07 -20.92
C ASP A 346 21.62 -10.59 -20.78
#